data_5e4873476569e13c8b4373afa75157af
#
_entry.id   5e4873476569e13c8b4373afa75157af
#
_cell.length_a   1.000
_cell.length_b   1.000
_cell.length_c   1.000
_cell.angle_alpha   90.00
_cell.angle_beta   90.00
_cell.angle_gamma   90.00
#
_symmetry.space_group_name_H-M   'P 1'
#
loop_
_entity.id
_entity.type
_entity.pdbx_description
1 polymer ?
#
loop_
_entity_poly.entity_id
_entity_poly.type
_entity_poly.pdbx_seq_one_letter_code
_entity_poly.pdbx_strand_id
1 'polypeptide(L)'
;MEKAYQEYDIFNKTQPIESVYPEYGVQPFLEESEKSENKFWGSYGTDKIAAEKALLERVKDAYILRPPYLYGPMNNVYREAFVFDCALADRKFYLPKDGSMKLQFFHVKDLCRLMEVIIKDKPQERILNVGNVEAVSIKDWVTKCYESLGKIPDFVNVYEDIEQRNYFSFYNYEYYLDVSRQNKIYPETISLEDGLRDSVKWYLEHSTEVNKKPYFKYINENLVED
;
A
#
# COMPACT_ATOMS: atom_id res chain seq x y z
N MET A 1 -18.50 11.49 10.68
CA MET A 1 -17.81 10.36 10.04
C MET A 1 -17.90 10.42 8.52
N GLU A 2 -19.09 10.20 7.98
CA GLU A 2 -19.36 10.33 6.56
C GLU A 2 -18.95 11.69 5.97
N LYS A 3 -19.16 12.76 6.73
CA LYS A 3 -18.72 14.11 6.34
C LYS A 3 -17.21 14.25 6.25
N ALA A 4 -16.45 13.70 7.20
CA ALA A 4 -15.00 13.69 7.13
C ALA A 4 -14.53 12.87 5.92
N TYR A 5 -15.15 11.72 5.65
CA TYR A 5 -14.83 10.91 4.50
C TYR A 5 -15.17 11.60 3.17
N GLN A 6 -16.26 12.34 3.11
CA GLN A 6 -16.64 13.12 1.92
C GLN A 6 -15.74 14.36 1.72
N GLU A 7 -15.32 15.01 2.80
CA GLU A 7 -14.30 16.05 2.75
C GLU A 7 -12.94 15.54 2.32
N TYR A 8 -12.75 14.30 2.49
CA TYR A 8 -11.66 13.46 2.25
C TYR A 8 -11.67 12.76 0.97
N ASP A 9 -12.62 12.95 0.11
CA ASP A 9 -12.62 12.30 -1.19
C ASP A 9 -11.18 12.07 -1.66
N ILE A 10 -10.76 10.83 -1.59
CA ILE A 10 -9.40 10.43 -1.95
C ILE A 10 -9.04 10.82 -3.38
N PHE A 11 -10.04 11.10 -4.20
CA PHE A 11 -9.92 11.67 -5.53
C PHE A 11 -9.92 13.19 -5.53
N ASN A 12 -10.18 13.83 -4.40
CA ASN A 12 -10.23 15.28 -4.33
C ASN A 12 -8.81 15.86 -4.43
N LYS A 13 -8.67 16.87 -5.27
CA LYS A 13 -7.40 17.55 -5.52
C LYS A 13 -6.92 18.39 -4.34
N THR A 14 -7.83 18.79 -3.48
CA THR A 14 -7.53 19.62 -2.30
C THR A 14 -7.57 18.77 -1.03
N GLN A 15 -6.79 17.77 -0.94
CA GLN A 15 -6.83 16.83 0.18
C GLN A 15 -6.34 17.48 1.47
N PRO A 16 -7.19 17.61 2.50
CA PRO A 16 -6.75 17.99 3.82
C PRO A 16 -5.76 16.95 4.38
N ILE A 17 -4.92 17.37 5.30
CA ILE A 17 -3.92 16.50 5.91
C ILE A 17 -4.52 15.20 6.48
N GLU A 18 -5.70 15.30 7.06
CA GLU A 18 -6.44 14.22 7.68
C GLU A 18 -6.86 13.14 6.70
N SER A 19 -6.98 13.44 5.41
CA SER A 19 -7.61 12.57 4.44
C SER A 19 -6.75 11.48 3.84
N VAL A 20 -5.50 11.43 4.14
CA VAL A 20 -4.57 10.56 3.44
C VAL A 20 -4.20 9.31 4.19
N TYR A 21 -4.58 9.20 5.44
CA TYR A 21 -4.22 8.04 6.25
C TYR A 21 -5.36 7.04 6.36
N PRO A 22 -5.03 5.74 6.39
CA PRO A 22 -6.02 4.66 6.32
C PRO A 22 -7.11 4.69 7.37
N GLU A 23 -6.82 5.19 8.56
CA GLU A 23 -7.83 5.30 9.61
C GLU A 23 -8.98 6.23 9.25
N TYR A 24 -8.74 7.14 8.33
CA TYR A 24 -9.80 7.99 7.79
C TYR A 24 -10.54 7.34 6.63
N GLY A 25 -9.89 6.47 5.89
CA GLY A 25 -10.52 5.62 4.88
C GLY A 25 -11.33 4.48 5.51
N VAL A 26 -11.02 4.11 6.75
CA VAL A 26 -11.70 3.04 7.49
C VAL A 26 -12.72 3.65 8.43
N GLN A 27 -13.86 3.99 7.90
CA GLN A 27 -14.92 4.74 8.59
C GLN A 27 -15.24 4.31 10.02
N PRO A 28 -15.39 3.02 10.34
CA PRO A 28 -15.76 2.60 11.68
C PRO A 28 -14.81 3.04 12.78
N PHE A 29 -13.61 3.49 12.40
CA PHE A 29 -12.54 3.78 13.35
C PHE A 29 -12.22 5.26 13.49
N LEU A 30 -12.90 6.14 12.75
CA LEU A 30 -12.64 7.58 12.81
C LEU A 30 -12.83 8.18 14.20
N GLU A 31 -13.93 7.85 14.85
CA GLU A 31 -14.23 8.35 16.20
C GLU A 31 -13.27 7.76 17.24
N GLU A 32 -12.84 6.53 17.03
CA GLU A 32 -11.87 5.87 17.91
C GLU A 32 -10.47 6.41 17.69
N SER A 33 -10.08 6.70 16.44
CA SER A 33 -8.76 7.24 16.13
C SER A 33 -8.53 8.65 16.66
N GLU A 34 -9.59 9.42 16.87
CA GLU A 34 -9.50 10.72 17.54
C GLU A 34 -9.25 10.63 19.05
N LYS A 35 -9.59 9.50 19.67
CA LYS A 35 -9.59 9.32 21.12
C LYS A 35 -8.62 8.26 21.62
N SER A 36 -8.29 7.29 20.78
CA SER A 36 -7.51 6.13 21.15
C SER A 36 -6.81 5.51 19.95
N GLU A 37 -6.16 4.40 20.17
CA GLU A 37 -5.55 3.61 19.10
C GLU A 37 -6.62 3.04 18.14
N ASN A 38 -6.34 3.18 16.86
CA ASN A 38 -7.14 2.57 15.81
C ASN A 38 -6.99 1.04 15.85
N LYS A 39 -8.09 0.30 15.61
CA LYS A 39 -8.11 -1.16 15.64
C LYS A 39 -7.06 -1.82 14.74
N PHE A 40 -6.78 -1.24 13.56
CA PHE A 40 -5.83 -1.81 12.60
C PHE A 40 -4.44 -1.20 12.71
N TRP A 41 -4.34 0.09 13.03
CA TRP A 41 -3.14 0.89 12.90
C TRP A 41 -2.61 1.42 14.23
N GLY A 42 -3.36 1.23 15.34
CA GLY A 42 -3.05 1.89 16.59
C GLY A 42 -3.04 3.41 16.41
N SER A 43 -2.05 4.07 16.96
CA SER A 43 -1.85 5.52 16.81
C SER A 43 -1.14 5.93 15.51
N TYR A 44 -0.84 4.99 14.59
CA TYR A 44 0.02 5.27 13.43
C TYR A 44 -0.44 6.46 12.60
N GLY A 45 -1.71 6.51 12.22
CA GLY A 45 -2.24 7.60 11.39
C GLY A 45 -2.33 8.91 12.14
N THR A 46 -2.83 8.91 13.38
CA THR A 46 -2.92 10.10 14.24
C THR A 46 -1.55 10.69 14.53
N ASP A 47 -0.53 9.83 14.75
CA ASP A 47 0.85 10.26 14.96
C ASP A 47 1.44 10.88 13.68
N LYS A 48 1.13 10.33 12.49
CA LYS A 48 1.54 10.93 11.22
C LYS A 48 0.90 12.31 11.00
N ILE A 49 -0.39 12.46 11.29
CA ILE A 49 -1.08 13.74 11.22
C ILE A 49 -0.45 14.76 12.18
N ALA A 50 -0.20 14.35 13.42
CA ALA A 50 0.44 15.22 14.41
C ALA A 50 1.85 15.64 13.96
N ALA A 51 2.61 14.72 13.37
CA ALA A 51 3.95 15.01 12.84
C ALA A 51 3.88 16.01 11.66
N GLU A 52 2.94 15.86 10.72
CA GLU A 52 2.75 16.81 9.62
C GLU A 52 2.38 18.21 10.14
N LYS A 53 1.43 18.30 11.09
CA LYS A 53 1.04 19.56 11.71
C LYS A 53 2.22 20.24 12.38
N ALA A 54 2.97 19.51 13.21
CA ALA A 54 4.14 20.03 13.89
C ALA A 54 5.26 20.47 12.93
N LEU A 55 5.43 19.75 11.81
CA LEU A 55 6.39 20.14 10.77
C LEU A 55 5.99 21.44 10.09
N LEU A 56 4.74 21.58 9.66
CA LEU A 56 4.25 22.76 8.95
C LEU A 56 4.24 24.03 9.83
N GLU A 57 4.04 23.89 11.14
CA GLU A 57 4.15 24.98 12.08
C GLU A 57 5.59 25.52 12.20
N ARG A 58 6.59 24.65 12.10
CA ARG A 58 8.00 24.98 12.29
C ARG A 58 8.75 25.27 11.01
N VAL A 59 8.39 24.61 9.92
CA VAL A 59 9.09 24.66 8.63
C VAL A 59 8.10 24.96 7.54
N LYS A 60 7.91 26.24 7.23
CA LYS A 60 6.92 26.70 6.22
C LYS A 60 7.18 26.15 4.82
N ASP A 61 8.42 25.83 4.49
CA ASP A 61 8.84 25.37 3.18
C ASP A 61 9.02 23.84 3.10
N ALA A 62 8.50 23.10 4.09
CA ALA A 62 8.57 21.65 4.10
C ALA A 62 7.79 21.04 2.93
N TYR A 63 8.32 19.96 2.37
CA TYR A 63 7.60 19.09 1.47
C TYR A 63 7.09 17.86 2.21
N ILE A 64 5.85 17.51 1.98
CA ILE A 64 5.20 16.33 2.54
C ILE A 64 4.79 15.43 1.40
N LEU A 65 5.31 14.20 1.40
CA LEU A 65 4.96 13.18 0.43
C LEU A 65 4.16 12.09 1.14
N ARG A 66 3.00 11.75 0.61
CA ARG A 66 2.06 10.79 1.18
C ARG A 66 1.91 9.62 0.21
N PRO A 67 2.76 8.59 0.36
CA PRO A 67 2.70 7.42 -0.52
C PRO A 67 1.59 6.45 -0.11
N PRO A 68 1.06 5.69 -1.08
CA PRO A 68 0.27 4.49 -0.82
C PRO A 68 1.19 3.35 -0.39
N TYR A 69 0.96 2.13 -0.87
CA TYR A 69 1.88 1.03 -0.60
C TYR A 69 3.16 1.16 -1.42
N LEU A 70 4.28 1.44 -0.73
CA LEU A 70 5.59 1.38 -1.36
C LEU A 70 6.01 -0.07 -1.60
N TYR A 71 6.62 -0.33 -2.75
CA TYR A 71 7.15 -1.63 -3.13
C TYR A 71 8.45 -1.47 -3.92
N GLY A 72 9.13 -2.56 -4.19
CA GLY A 72 10.40 -2.55 -4.92
C GLY A 72 11.56 -3.16 -4.13
N PRO A 73 12.79 -3.03 -4.65
CA PRO A 73 13.99 -3.49 -3.95
C PRO A 73 14.10 -2.92 -2.53
N MET A 74 14.65 -3.72 -1.62
CA MET A 74 14.83 -3.39 -0.20
C MET A 74 13.53 -3.30 0.62
N ASN A 75 12.37 -3.72 0.08
CA ASN A 75 11.14 -3.80 0.85
C ASN A 75 11.21 -4.99 1.81
N ASN A 76 11.38 -4.72 3.10
CA ASN A 76 11.42 -5.76 4.13
C ASN A 76 10.03 -6.15 4.67
N VAL A 77 8.96 -5.54 4.18
CA VAL A 77 7.58 -5.88 4.56
C VAL A 77 7.11 -7.07 3.74
N TYR A 78 6.54 -8.07 4.42
CA TYR A 78 6.08 -9.31 3.79
C TYR A 78 4.77 -9.11 3.01
N ARG A 79 4.86 -8.41 1.88
CA ARG A 79 3.75 -8.14 0.95
C ARG A 79 3.95 -8.90 -0.35
N GLU A 80 4.58 -8.30 -1.37
CA GLU A 80 4.94 -9.00 -2.62
C GLU A 80 5.81 -10.23 -2.36
N ALA A 81 6.69 -10.16 -1.37
CA ALA A 81 7.52 -11.29 -0.96
C ALA A 81 6.71 -12.51 -0.51
N PHE A 82 5.55 -12.32 0.12
CA PHE A 82 4.64 -13.42 0.44
C PHE A 82 4.08 -14.08 -0.82
N VAL A 83 3.69 -13.28 -1.80
CA VAL A 83 3.19 -13.79 -3.08
C VAL A 83 4.29 -14.52 -3.85
N PHE A 84 5.51 -13.99 -3.81
CA PHE A 84 6.67 -14.66 -4.40
C PHE A 84 6.96 -16.01 -3.72
N ASP A 85 6.88 -16.08 -2.39
CA ASP A 85 7.03 -17.35 -1.66
C ASP A 85 5.94 -18.36 -2.06
N CYS A 86 4.69 -17.94 -2.20
CA CYS A 86 3.61 -18.80 -2.69
C CYS A 86 3.92 -19.33 -4.09
N ALA A 87 4.33 -18.44 -4.99
CA ALA A 87 4.66 -18.79 -6.37
C ALA A 87 5.88 -19.74 -6.44
N LEU A 88 6.95 -19.46 -5.71
CA LEU A 88 8.17 -20.29 -5.69
C LEU A 88 7.91 -21.68 -5.11
N ALA A 89 7.00 -21.79 -4.17
CA ALA A 89 6.61 -23.05 -3.54
C ALA A 89 5.49 -23.80 -4.28
N ASP A 90 5.05 -23.32 -5.45
CA ASP A 90 3.95 -23.88 -6.24
C ASP A 90 2.66 -24.08 -5.42
N ARG A 91 2.37 -23.16 -4.51
CA ARG A 91 1.21 -23.21 -3.62
C ARG A 91 0.00 -22.55 -4.25
N LYS A 92 -1.19 -23.08 -3.94
CA LYS A 92 -2.45 -22.35 -4.16
C LYS A 92 -2.40 -21.04 -3.40
N PHE A 93 -2.93 -19.97 -4.02
CA PHE A 93 -3.01 -18.67 -3.40
C PHE A 93 -4.42 -18.42 -2.84
N TYR A 94 -4.49 -18.22 -1.52
CA TYR A 94 -5.74 -17.96 -0.82
C TYR A 94 -6.10 -16.47 -0.96
N LEU A 95 -7.04 -16.20 -1.86
CA LEU A 95 -7.44 -14.86 -2.29
C LEU A 95 -8.60 -14.36 -1.42
N PRO A 96 -8.49 -13.17 -0.78
CA PRO A 96 -9.61 -12.61 -0.03
C PRO A 96 -10.82 -12.35 -0.92
N LYS A 97 -11.96 -12.95 -0.60
CA LYS A 97 -13.21 -12.88 -1.35
C LYS A 97 -12.97 -13.19 -2.84
N ASP A 98 -13.42 -12.31 -3.74
CA ASP A 98 -13.21 -12.40 -5.18
C ASP A 98 -11.92 -11.69 -5.67
N GLY A 99 -11.19 -11.06 -4.74
CA GLY A 99 -9.98 -10.30 -5.04
C GLY A 99 -10.21 -8.96 -5.73
N SER A 100 -11.44 -8.45 -5.76
CA SER A 100 -11.78 -7.20 -6.44
C SER A 100 -11.34 -5.93 -5.71
N MET A 101 -11.06 -6.02 -4.41
CA MET A 101 -10.57 -4.88 -3.61
C MET A 101 -9.33 -4.26 -4.26
N LYS A 102 -9.33 -2.95 -4.41
CA LYS A 102 -8.25 -2.23 -5.09
C LYS A 102 -7.19 -1.75 -4.13
N LEU A 103 -5.96 -1.79 -4.62
CA LEU A 103 -4.75 -1.31 -3.96
C LEU A 103 -4.01 -0.38 -4.91
N GLN A 104 -3.32 0.61 -4.34
CA GLN A 104 -2.44 1.50 -5.10
C GLN A 104 -1.01 1.32 -4.62
N PHE A 105 -0.07 1.39 -5.56
CA PHE A 105 1.34 1.17 -5.31
C PHE A 105 2.19 2.33 -5.81
N PHE A 106 3.39 2.46 -5.27
CA PHE A 106 4.39 3.37 -5.76
C PHE A 106 5.77 2.75 -5.64
N HIS A 107 6.50 2.70 -6.74
CA HIS A 107 7.82 2.08 -6.74
C HIS A 107 8.83 2.94 -5.99
N VAL A 108 9.68 2.32 -5.17
CA VAL A 108 10.65 3.05 -4.34
C VAL A 108 11.61 3.93 -5.16
N LYS A 109 12.00 3.50 -6.36
CA LYS A 109 12.85 4.32 -7.26
C LYS A 109 12.13 5.57 -7.75
N ASP A 110 10.81 5.50 -7.98
CA ASP A 110 10.03 6.68 -8.36
C ASP A 110 9.92 7.66 -7.21
N LEU A 111 9.75 7.17 -5.99
CA LEU A 111 9.80 8.03 -4.81
C LEU A 111 11.14 8.77 -4.72
N CYS A 112 12.27 8.07 -4.91
CA CYS A 112 13.59 8.69 -4.89
C CYS A 112 13.75 9.74 -6.01
N ARG A 113 13.35 9.40 -7.23
CA ARG A 113 13.42 10.33 -8.38
C ARG A 113 12.53 11.57 -8.19
N LEU A 114 11.32 11.36 -7.67
CA LEU A 114 10.43 12.47 -7.33
C LEU A 114 11.06 13.40 -6.27
N MET A 115 11.71 12.83 -5.26
CA MET A 115 12.43 13.62 -4.26
C MET A 115 13.58 14.44 -4.91
N GLU A 116 14.31 13.86 -5.86
CA GLU A 116 15.34 14.58 -6.63
C GLU A 116 14.76 15.74 -7.43
N VAL A 117 13.62 15.54 -8.11
CA VAL A 117 12.88 16.60 -8.81
C VAL A 117 12.47 17.71 -7.85
N ILE A 118 11.90 17.35 -6.70
CA ILE A 118 11.46 18.34 -5.69
C ILE A 118 12.63 19.16 -5.16
N ILE A 119 13.76 18.52 -4.86
CA ILE A 119 14.96 19.20 -4.35
C ILE A 119 15.50 20.18 -5.39
N LYS A 120 15.51 19.79 -6.66
CA LYS A 120 16.05 20.58 -7.77
C LYS A 120 15.12 21.73 -8.14
N ASP A 121 13.85 21.44 -8.39
CA ASP A 121 12.94 22.35 -9.05
C ASP A 121 12.05 23.14 -8.07
N LYS A 122 12.00 22.70 -6.81
CA LYS A 122 11.26 23.35 -5.69
C LYS A 122 9.83 23.78 -6.09
N PRO A 123 8.98 22.84 -6.51
CA PRO A 123 7.63 23.16 -6.97
C PRO A 123 6.82 23.89 -5.88
N GLN A 124 5.81 24.65 -6.32
CA GLN A 124 4.95 25.40 -5.38
C GLN A 124 4.10 24.50 -4.50
N GLU A 125 3.63 23.39 -5.05
CA GLU A 125 2.85 22.40 -4.31
C GLU A 125 3.75 21.70 -3.28
N ARG A 126 3.44 21.88 -2.00
CA ARG A 126 4.25 21.37 -0.89
C ARG A 126 3.76 20.04 -0.32
N ILE A 127 2.47 19.74 -0.51
CA ILE A 127 1.86 18.50 -0.03
C ILE A 127 1.39 17.70 -1.24
N LEU A 128 1.96 16.53 -1.42
CA LEU A 128 1.74 15.68 -2.58
C LEU A 128 1.33 14.29 -2.13
N ASN A 129 0.15 13.84 -2.56
CA ASN A 129 -0.08 12.42 -2.66
C ASN A 129 0.76 11.89 -3.80
N VAL A 130 1.42 10.76 -3.60
CA VAL A 130 2.30 10.17 -4.58
C VAL A 130 1.94 8.70 -4.81
N GLY A 131 2.08 8.24 -6.05
CA GLY A 131 1.67 6.88 -6.41
C GLY A 131 1.54 6.69 -7.91
N ASN A 132 1.32 5.47 -8.33
CA ASN A 132 0.87 5.22 -9.69
C ASN A 132 -0.57 5.75 -9.85
N VAL A 133 -0.92 6.22 -11.03
CA VAL A 133 -2.27 6.77 -11.29
C VAL A 133 -3.35 5.72 -11.07
N GLU A 134 -3.08 4.49 -11.47
CA GLU A 134 -4.05 3.42 -11.42
C GLU A 134 -3.94 2.61 -10.12
N ALA A 135 -5.10 2.34 -9.52
CA ALA A 135 -5.25 1.32 -8.50
C ALA A 135 -5.58 -0.02 -9.18
N VAL A 136 -5.00 -1.11 -8.68
CA VAL A 136 -5.18 -2.45 -9.23
C VAL A 136 -5.92 -3.35 -8.24
N SER A 137 -6.70 -4.30 -8.73
CA SER A 137 -7.34 -5.29 -7.87
C SER A 137 -6.30 -6.20 -7.18
N ILE A 138 -6.64 -6.75 -6.02
CA ILE A 138 -5.79 -7.76 -5.36
C ILE A 138 -5.47 -8.90 -6.33
N LYS A 139 -6.50 -9.38 -7.05
CA LYS A 139 -6.35 -10.49 -7.99
C LYS A 139 -5.34 -10.16 -9.08
N ASP A 140 -5.44 -8.97 -9.69
CA ASP A 140 -4.51 -8.54 -10.74
C ASP A 140 -3.10 -8.35 -10.17
N TRP A 141 -2.98 -7.75 -8.99
CA TRP A 141 -1.68 -7.58 -8.34
C TRP A 141 -1.00 -8.92 -8.05
N VAL A 142 -1.73 -9.89 -7.49
CA VAL A 142 -1.19 -11.25 -7.25
C VAL A 142 -0.80 -11.91 -8.57
N THR A 143 -1.66 -11.81 -9.60
CA THR A 143 -1.38 -12.34 -10.93
C THR A 143 -0.06 -11.79 -11.49
N LYS A 144 0.12 -10.46 -11.43
CA LYS A 144 1.35 -9.80 -11.89
C LYS A 144 2.59 -10.21 -11.07
N CYS A 145 2.44 -10.46 -9.77
CA CYS A 145 3.52 -11.02 -8.95
C CYS A 145 3.94 -12.42 -9.44
N TYR A 146 2.99 -13.30 -9.76
CA TYR A 146 3.28 -14.63 -10.33
C TYR A 146 3.91 -14.53 -11.70
N GLU A 147 3.36 -13.68 -12.58
CA GLU A 147 3.88 -13.45 -13.93
C GLU A 147 5.33 -12.95 -13.91
N SER A 148 5.72 -12.14 -12.92
CA SER A 148 7.10 -11.69 -12.76
C SER A 148 8.11 -12.81 -12.47
N LEU A 149 7.61 -14.00 -12.06
CA LEU A 149 8.34 -15.24 -11.87
C LEU A 149 8.09 -16.25 -13.02
N GLY A 150 7.36 -15.87 -14.08
CA GLY A 150 6.99 -16.75 -15.18
C GLY A 150 5.97 -17.84 -14.77
N LYS A 151 5.16 -17.58 -13.73
CA LYS A 151 4.18 -18.52 -13.19
C LYS A 151 2.75 -17.98 -13.30
N ILE A 152 1.78 -18.85 -13.10
CA ILE A 152 0.34 -18.55 -13.10
C ILE A 152 -0.20 -18.95 -11.73
N PRO A 153 -0.97 -18.09 -11.04
CA PRO A 153 -1.55 -18.43 -9.76
C PRO A 153 -2.72 -19.42 -9.88
N ASP A 154 -2.81 -20.36 -8.96
CA ASP A 154 -3.99 -21.19 -8.70
C ASP A 154 -4.71 -20.59 -7.48
N PHE A 155 -5.90 -20.00 -7.70
CA PHE A 155 -6.61 -19.25 -6.67
C PHE A 155 -7.62 -20.12 -5.92
N VAL A 156 -7.62 -19.97 -4.58
CA VAL A 156 -8.70 -20.39 -3.69
C VAL A 156 -9.33 -19.15 -3.08
N ASN A 157 -10.59 -18.90 -3.35
CA ASN A 157 -11.29 -17.74 -2.81
C ASN A 157 -11.75 -17.99 -1.37
N VAL A 158 -11.44 -17.07 -0.46
CA VAL A 158 -11.78 -17.14 0.96
C VAL A 158 -12.92 -16.17 1.24
N TYR A 159 -14.11 -16.72 1.49
CA TYR A 159 -15.33 -15.96 1.76
C TYR A 159 -15.73 -15.95 3.25
N GLU A 160 -15.08 -16.77 4.05
CA GLU A 160 -15.30 -16.90 5.48
C GLU A 160 -15.05 -15.55 6.18
N ASP A 161 -15.79 -15.32 7.28
CA ASP A 161 -15.60 -14.13 8.12
C ASP A 161 -14.43 -14.33 9.09
N ILE A 162 -13.23 -14.31 8.51
CA ILE A 162 -11.96 -14.41 9.23
C ILE A 162 -11.11 -13.17 9.00
N GLU A 163 -10.28 -12.85 9.99
CA GLU A 163 -9.37 -11.72 9.88
C GLU A 163 -8.39 -11.92 8.71
N GLN A 164 -8.53 -11.09 7.68
CA GLN A 164 -7.75 -11.19 6.44
C GLN A 164 -6.24 -11.14 6.71
N ARG A 165 -5.80 -10.41 7.74
CA ARG A 165 -4.39 -10.28 8.11
C ARG A 165 -3.76 -11.56 8.66
N ASN A 166 -4.55 -12.58 8.94
CA ASN A 166 -4.04 -13.88 9.35
C ASN A 166 -3.41 -14.67 8.19
N TYR A 167 -3.89 -14.44 6.96
CA TYR A 167 -3.48 -15.19 5.77
C TYR A 167 -3.09 -14.32 4.58
N PHE A 168 -3.28 -13.00 4.66
CA PHE A 168 -2.99 -12.08 3.57
C PHE A 168 -2.31 -10.79 4.04
N SER A 169 -1.56 -10.17 3.12
CA SER A 169 -0.64 -9.08 3.48
C SER A 169 -1.29 -7.72 3.70
N PHE A 170 -2.56 -7.54 3.31
CA PHE A 170 -3.27 -6.27 3.43
C PHE A 170 -4.50 -6.41 4.30
N TYR A 171 -4.98 -5.27 4.83
CA TYR A 171 -6.24 -5.20 5.56
C TYR A 171 -7.44 -5.23 4.61
N ASN A 172 -8.62 -5.57 5.14
CA ASN A 172 -9.85 -5.64 4.37
C ASN A 172 -10.50 -4.26 4.25
N TYR A 173 -9.82 -3.33 3.60
CA TYR A 173 -10.39 -2.05 3.17
C TYR A 173 -9.66 -1.54 1.94
N GLU A 174 -10.40 -0.81 1.11
CA GLU A 174 -9.91 -0.21 -0.12
C GLU A 174 -9.56 1.26 0.13
N TYR A 175 -8.37 1.68 -0.33
CA TYR A 175 -8.06 3.08 -0.43
C TYR A 175 -7.02 3.32 -1.53
N TYR A 176 -7.14 4.44 -2.20
CA TYR A 176 -6.18 4.95 -3.16
C TYR A 176 -6.26 6.48 -3.24
N LEU A 177 -5.23 7.11 -3.74
CA LEU A 177 -4.98 8.54 -3.62
C LEU A 177 -5.14 9.22 -4.98
N ASP A 178 -5.64 10.45 -4.99
CA ASP A 178 -5.49 11.33 -6.13
C ASP A 178 -4.05 11.84 -6.19
N VAL A 179 -3.36 11.49 -7.26
CA VAL A 179 -1.96 11.86 -7.52
C VAL A 179 -1.83 12.95 -8.59
N SER A 180 -2.90 13.69 -8.86
CA SER A 180 -2.94 14.70 -9.91
C SER A 180 -1.91 15.83 -9.72
N ARG A 181 -1.55 16.14 -8.48
CA ARG A 181 -0.49 17.12 -8.18
C ARG A 181 0.89 16.58 -8.53
N GLN A 182 1.18 15.32 -8.15
CA GLN A 182 2.40 14.64 -8.55
C GLN A 182 2.53 14.63 -10.07
N ASN A 183 1.48 14.28 -10.80
CA ASN A 183 1.53 14.14 -12.25
C ASN A 183 1.88 15.42 -13.00
N LYS A 184 1.73 16.59 -12.39
CA LYS A 184 2.18 17.86 -12.99
C LYS A 184 3.71 17.99 -13.01
N ILE A 185 4.40 17.35 -12.10
CA ILE A 185 5.86 17.47 -11.90
C ILE A 185 6.61 16.17 -12.16
N TYR A 186 5.93 15.04 -12.04
CA TYR A 186 6.48 13.69 -12.25
C TYR A 186 5.40 12.76 -12.84
N PRO A 187 5.09 12.86 -14.15
CA PRO A 187 3.99 12.13 -14.77
C PRO A 187 4.31 10.67 -15.08
N GLU A 188 5.57 10.35 -15.35
CA GLU A 188 5.98 9.01 -15.79
C GLU A 188 6.48 8.20 -14.59
N THR A 189 5.72 7.18 -14.24
CA THR A 189 6.07 6.23 -13.17
C THR A 189 6.42 4.87 -13.75
N ILE A 190 7.22 4.10 -13.01
CA ILE A 190 7.53 2.71 -13.36
C ILE A 190 6.22 1.91 -13.38
N SER A 191 6.00 1.13 -14.44
CA SER A 191 4.86 0.23 -14.52
C SER A 191 4.90 -0.79 -13.38
N LEU A 192 3.72 -1.29 -12.97
CA LEU A 192 3.67 -2.31 -11.92
C LEU A 192 4.44 -3.57 -12.34
N GLU A 193 4.36 -3.95 -13.60
CA GLU A 193 5.07 -5.11 -14.17
C GLU A 193 6.58 -4.96 -14.07
N ASP A 194 7.11 -3.79 -14.47
CA ASP A 194 8.56 -3.54 -14.41
C ASP A 194 9.06 -3.46 -12.98
N GLY A 195 8.28 -2.80 -12.12
CA GLY A 195 8.61 -2.68 -10.70
C GLY A 195 8.59 -4.02 -9.98
N LEU A 196 7.65 -4.91 -10.32
CA LEU A 196 7.61 -6.27 -9.74
C LEU A 196 8.79 -7.13 -10.23
N ARG A 197 9.22 -6.98 -11.48
CA ARG A 197 10.45 -7.63 -11.97
C ARG A 197 11.70 -7.17 -11.18
N ASP A 198 11.80 -5.89 -10.88
CA ASP A 198 12.85 -5.37 -10.00
C ASP A 198 12.76 -5.95 -8.58
N SER A 199 11.54 -6.03 -8.04
CA SER A 199 11.28 -6.61 -6.70
C SER A 199 11.69 -8.08 -6.63
N VAL A 200 11.30 -8.89 -7.62
CA VAL A 200 11.67 -10.32 -7.70
C VAL A 200 13.17 -10.50 -7.75
N LYS A 201 13.84 -9.73 -8.61
CA LYS A 201 15.30 -9.81 -8.75
C LYS A 201 15.99 -9.58 -7.42
N TRP A 202 15.61 -8.55 -6.70
CA TRP A 202 16.15 -8.28 -5.37
C TRP A 202 15.77 -9.38 -4.37
N TYR A 203 14.50 -9.80 -4.36
CA TYR A 203 13.98 -10.79 -3.41
C TYR A 203 14.70 -12.13 -3.50
N LEU A 204 15.00 -12.61 -4.70
CA LEU A 204 15.70 -13.90 -4.89
C LEU A 204 17.09 -13.91 -4.24
N GLU A 205 17.76 -12.76 -4.15
CA GLU A 205 19.08 -12.63 -3.54
C GLU A 205 19.01 -12.27 -2.04
N HIS A 206 17.90 -11.67 -1.56
CA HIS A 206 17.78 -11.05 -0.23
C HIS A 206 16.56 -11.54 0.57
N SER A 207 16.02 -12.71 0.26
CA SER A 207 14.78 -13.22 0.90
C SER A 207 14.86 -13.35 2.43
N THR A 208 16.07 -13.45 2.99
CA THR A 208 16.30 -13.50 4.44
C THR A 208 16.20 -12.14 5.13
N GLU A 209 16.23 -11.05 4.38
CA GLU A 209 16.10 -9.69 4.90
C GLU A 209 14.64 -9.26 5.10
N VAL A 210 13.70 -10.06 4.59
CA VAL A 210 12.27 -9.78 4.69
C VAL A 210 11.69 -10.28 6.02
N ASN A 211 10.92 -9.44 6.69
CA ASN A 211 10.24 -9.76 7.95
C ASN A 211 9.02 -10.67 7.70
N LYS A 212 9.26 -11.95 7.49
CA LYS A 212 8.22 -12.94 7.16
C LYS A 212 7.19 -13.06 8.28
N LYS A 213 5.92 -13.21 7.88
CA LYS A 213 4.77 -13.45 8.75
C LYS A 213 4.33 -14.91 8.64
N PRO A 214 3.67 -15.47 9.66
CA PRO A 214 3.32 -16.90 9.69
C PRO A 214 2.06 -17.22 8.85
N TYR A 215 1.89 -16.57 7.69
CA TYR A 215 0.71 -16.78 6.83
C TYR A 215 0.58 -18.24 6.38
N PHE A 216 1.67 -18.89 5.99
CA PHE A 216 1.65 -20.29 5.59
C PHE A 216 1.18 -21.22 6.71
N LYS A 217 1.62 -20.95 7.95
CA LYS A 217 1.17 -21.73 9.10
C LYS A 217 -0.35 -21.60 9.27
N TYR A 218 -0.85 -20.38 9.28
CA TYR A 218 -2.29 -20.13 9.44
C TYR A 218 -3.10 -20.78 8.31
N ILE A 219 -2.67 -20.62 7.06
CA ILE A 219 -3.32 -21.22 5.90
C ILE A 219 -3.38 -22.73 6.03
N ASN A 220 -2.26 -23.40 6.37
CA ASN A 220 -2.21 -24.84 6.50
C ASN A 220 -3.09 -25.39 7.63
N GLU A 221 -3.24 -24.65 8.72
CA GLU A 221 -3.99 -25.07 9.90
C GLU A 221 -5.49 -24.77 9.79
N ASN A 222 -5.92 -23.79 8.95
CA ASN A 222 -7.27 -23.25 8.98
C ASN A 222 -7.98 -23.20 7.64
N LEU A 223 -7.28 -23.25 6.52
CA LEU A 223 -7.86 -23.01 5.19
C LEU A 223 -7.64 -24.17 4.20
N VAL A 224 -6.69 -25.06 4.47
CA VAL A 224 -6.50 -26.27 3.64
C VAL A 224 -7.52 -27.29 4.11
N GLU A 225 -8.45 -27.67 3.22
CA GLU A 225 -9.32 -28.82 3.44
C GLU A 225 -8.49 -30.10 3.21
N ASP A 226 -8.64 -31.09 4.12
CA ASP A 226 -8.02 -32.42 4.01
C ASP A 226 -8.52 -33.21 2.77
#